data_fb3fa8c37005e433b377c56fb0357222
#
_entry.id   fb3fa8c37005e433b377c56fb0357222
#
_cell.length_a   1.000
_cell.length_b   1.000
_cell.length_c   1.000
_cell.angle_alpha   90.00
_cell.angle_beta   90.00
_cell.angle_gamma   90.00
#
_symmetry.space_group_name_H-M   'P 1'
#
loop_
_entity.id
_entity.type
_entity.pdbx_description
1 polymer ?
#
loop_
_entity_poly.entity_id
_entity_poly.type
_entity_poly.pdbx_seq_one_letter_code
_entity_poly.pdbx_strand_id
1 'polypeptide(L)'
;GEYQQLPQMVKNGYPLSMTVLETLRWSRQTSLIIRLLKKELICAMGCTEPIAIAYCAAVSRAALGGLPDKVRIVVSGNIVKNVKSVIVPNTGNRKGLTAAAAIGILGGDEQAELEVISRVSRETIEKLPAYLDATTFEIVPVERGFLLDIEIICSRGTDTATARIVQEHTNIILVEKNGTVLYHKDPQPELADDDSEHLSLRGIYDFVQSCDLADIAPLLERQIA
;
A
#
# COMPACT_ATOMS: atom_id res chain seq x y z
N GLY A 1 28.61 -7.05 -8.68
CA GLY A 1 29.48 -6.54 -7.91
C GLY A 1 29.66 -6.86 -6.43
N GLU A 2 29.09 -7.96 -5.87
CA GLU A 2 29.23 -8.28 -4.42
C GLU A 2 30.66 -8.71 -3.99
N TYR A 3 31.49 -9.09 -4.93
CA TYR A 3 32.90 -9.52 -4.65
C TYR A 3 33.89 -8.37 -4.39
N GLN A 4 33.54 -7.14 -4.65
CA GLN A 4 34.45 -6.00 -4.49
C GLN A 4 34.58 -5.50 -3.05
N GLN A 5 33.72 -5.93 -2.14
CA GLN A 5 33.72 -5.51 -0.72
C GLN A 5 34.40 -6.51 0.22
N LEU A 6 34.86 -7.65 -0.27
CA LEU A 6 35.60 -8.59 0.56
C LEU A 6 37.01 -8.06 0.84
N PRO A 7 37.47 -8.08 2.10
CA PRO A 7 38.83 -7.73 2.42
C PRO A 7 39.80 -8.52 1.55
N GLN A 8 40.90 -7.88 1.12
CA GLN A 8 41.87 -8.47 0.21
C GLN A 8 42.50 -9.80 0.72
N MET A 9 42.45 -10.00 2.06
CA MET A 9 42.87 -11.23 2.73
C MET A 9 42.01 -12.45 2.36
N VAL A 10 40.72 -12.28 2.12
CA VAL A 10 39.84 -13.40 1.73
C VAL A 10 40.13 -13.83 0.29
N LYS A 11 40.52 -12.90 -0.56
CA LYS A 11 40.90 -13.19 -1.96
C LYS A 11 42.19 -14.01 -2.07
N ASN A 12 43.04 -14.01 -1.03
CA ASN A 12 44.30 -14.70 -0.99
C ASN A 12 44.23 -16.09 -0.31
N GLY A 13 43.01 -16.63 -0.06
CA GLY A 13 42.85 -17.99 0.48
C GLY A 13 43.11 -18.15 1.98
N TYR A 14 43.24 -17.07 2.73
CA TYR A 14 43.36 -17.16 4.19
C TYR A 14 42.04 -17.51 4.84
N PRO A 15 42.00 -18.34 5.90
CA PRO A 15 40.78 -18.64 6.64
C PRO A 15 40.19 -17.34 7.22
N LEU A 16 38.87 -17.14 7.05
CA LEU A 16 38.14 -16.01 7.62
C LEU A 16 38.31 -16.03 9.15
N SER A 17 38.92 -15.00 9.72
CA SER A 17 38.92 -14.83 11.17
C SER A 17 37.50 -14.64 11.69
N MET A 18 37.26 -14.95 12.98
CA MET A 18 35.97 -14.68 13.63
C MET A 18 35.49 -13.24 13.41
N THR A 19 36.40 -12.27 13.49
CA THR A 19 36.13 -10.84 13.25
C THR A 19 35.63 -10.55 11.81
N VAL A 20 36.19 -11.25 10.82
CA VAL A 20 35.71 -11.09 9.41
C VAL A 20 34.37 -11.72 9.22
N LEU A 21 34.09 -12.88 9.83
CA LEU A 21 32.78 -13.52 9.81
C LEU A 21 31.71 -12.66 10.51
N GLU A 22 32.05 -12.06 11.64
CA GLU A 22 31.17 -11.11 12.35
C GLU A 22 30.90 -9.86 11.51
N THR A 23 31.90 -9.29 10.85
CA THR A 23 31.75 -8.14 9.95
C THR A 23 30.85 -8.47 8.76
N LEU A 24 31.01 -9.66 8.15
CA LEU A 24 30.16 -10.08 7.03
C LEU A 24 28.71 -10.32 7.47
N ARG A 25 28.52 -10.94 8.64
CA ARG A 25 27.19 -11.13 9.24
C ARG A 25 26.51 -9.80 9.51
N TRP A 26 27.27 -8.85 10.05
CA TRP A 26 26.79 -7.50 10.34
C TRP A 26 26.41 -6.73 9.05
N SER A 27 27.24 -6.78 8.02
CA SER A 27 26.97 -6.19 6.71
C SER A 27 25.67 -6.76 6.07
N ARG A 28 25.45 -8.07 6.18
CA ARG A 28 24.22 -8.71 5.72
C ARG A 28 22.99 -8.21 6.49
N GLN A 29 23.09 -8.12 7.81
CA GLN A 29 21.99 -7.68 8.66
C GLN A 29 21.64 -6.20 8.44
N THR A 30 22.64 -5.34 8.27
CA THR A 30 22.47 -3.93 7.93
C THR A 30 21.76 -3.79 6.59
N SER A 31 22.20 -4.50 5.56
CA SER A 31 21.58 -4.49 4.24
C SER A 31 20.14 -5.00 4.26
N LEU A 32 19.85 -6.02 5.07
CA LEU A 32 18.52 -6.55 5.30
C LEU A 32 17.59 -5.49 5.90
N ILE A 33 18.02 -4.84 6.99
CA ILE A 33 17.20 -3.84 7.67
C ILE A 33 16.93 -2.65 6.74
N ILE A 34 17.93 -2.15 6.00
CA ILE A 34 17.75 -1.06 5.04
C ILE A 34 16.76 -1.46 3.94
N ARG A 35 16.83 -2.70 3.45
CA ARG A 35 15.88 -3.21 2.44
C ARG A 35 14.45 -3.28 2.98
N LEU A 36 14.27 -3.77 4.21
CA LEU A 36 12.97 -3.79 4.88
C LEU A 36 12.43 -2.38 5.11
N LEU A 37 13.25 -1.45 5.58
CA LEU A 37 12.85 -0.05 5.72
C LEU A 37 12.40 0.55 4.39
N LYS A 38 13.10 0.29 3.29
CA LYS A 38 12.70 0.75 1.94
C LYS A 38 11.37 0.16 1.49
N LYS A 39 11.09 -1.09 1.85
CA LYS A 39 9.85 -1.79 1.53
C LYS A 39 8.67 -1.27 2.36
N GLU A 40 8.88 -1.10 3.67
CA GLU A 40 7.81 -0.84 4.64
C GLU A 40 7.53 0.66 4.85
N LEU A 41 8.52 1.54 4.67
CA LEU A 41 8.32 2.98 4.82
C LEU A 41 7.71 3.58 3.54
N ILE A 42 6.40 3.49 3.42
CA ILE A 42 5.63 4.08 2.32
C ILE A 42 4.95 5.34 2.82
N CYS A 43 5.07 6.44 2.06
CA CYS A 43 4.36 7.67 2.37
C CYS A 43 2.86 7.46 2.21
N ALA A 44 2.08 7.86 3.20
CA ALA A 44 0.63 7.79 3.18
C ALA A 44 0.01 8.98 3.91
N MET A 45 -1.16 9.41 3.49
CA MET A 45 -1.87 10.57 4.07
C MET A 45 -2.60 10.26 5.39
N GLY A 46 -2.20 9.25 6.13
CA GLY A 46 -2.87 8.83 7.37
C GLY A 46 -3.08 7.33 7.42
N CYS A 47 -4.24 6.88 7.96
CA CYS A 47 -4.56 5.46 8.00
C CYS A 47 -4.63 4.85 6.60
N THR A 48 -3.84 3.80 6.36
CA THR A 48 -3.62 3.24 5.02
C THR A 48 -4.84 2.50 4.45
N GLU A 49 -5.68 1.88 5.28
CA GLU A 49 -6.85 1.14 4.80
C GLU A 49 -7.91 2.02 4.13
N PRO A 50 -8.35 3.17 4.69
CA PRO A 50 -9.23 4.09 3.98
C PRO A 50 -8.62 4.62 2.68
N ILE A 51 -7.31 4.87 2.67
CA ILE A 51 -6.61 5.35 1.49
C ILE A 51 -6.54 4.26 0.41
N ALA A 52 -6.31 3.00 0.78
CA ALA A 52 -6.37 1.88 -0.16
C ALA A 52 -7.77 1.70 -0.78
N ILE A 53 -8.83 1.93 -0.01
CA ILE A 53 -10.21 1.96 -0.56
C ILE A 53 -10.37 3.10 -1.57
N ALA A 54 -9.89 4.30 -1.24
CA ALA A 54 -9.94 5.45 -2.15
C ALA A 54 -9.14 5.19 -3.43
N TYR A 55 -7.95 4.58 -3.31
CA TYR A 55 -7.11 4.20 -4.44
C TYR A 55 -7.79 3.15 -5.33
N CYS A 56 -8.29 2.06 -4.76
CA CYS A 56 -9.02 1.04 -5.50
C CYS A 56 -10.23 1.64 -6.23
N ALA A 57 -10.94 2.56 -5.58
CA ALA A 57 -12.11 3.25 -6.14
C ALA A 57 -11.74 4.21 -7.29
N ALA A 58 -10.61 4.93 -7.17
CA ALA A 58 -10.10 5.78 -8.25
C ALA A 58 -9.71 4.96 -9.47
N VAL A 59 -9.03 3.81 -9.28
CA VAL A 59 -8.66 2.89 -10.37
C VAL A 59 -9.91 2.32 -11.05
N SER A 60 -10.90 1.86 -10.27
CA SER A 60 -12.17 1.36 -10.83
C SER A 60 -12.92 2.44 -11.62
N ARG A 61 -12.99 3.68 -11.12
CA ARG A 61 -13.60 4.82 -11.81
C ARG A 61 -12.85 5.16 -13.10
N ALA A 62 -11.51 5.12 -13.09
CA ALA A 62 -10.69 5.36 -14.28
C ALA A 62 -10.96 4.31 -15.36
N ALA A 63 -11.04 3.03 -15.01
CA ALA A 63 -11.41 1.95 -15.91
C ALA A 63 -12.84 2.12 -16.47
N LEU A 64 -13.81 2.55 -15.64
CA LEU A 64 -15.18 2.85 -16.08
C LEU A 64 -15.21 3.98 -17.11
N GLY A 65 -14.34 4.98 -16.96
CA GLY A 65 -14.28 6.14 -17.83
C GLY A 65 -15.27 7.25 -17.47
N GLY A 66 -15.67 7.34 -16.20
CA GLY A 66 -16.56 8.40 -15.71
C GLY A 66 -17.12 8.11 -14.32
N LEU A 67 -17.93 9.01 -13.78
CA LEU A 67 -18.53 8.86 -12.47
C LEU A 67 -19.60 7.76 -12.49
N PRO A 68 -19.54 6.79 -11.56
CA PRO A 68 -20.58 5.78 -11.41
C PRO A 68 -21.83 6.33 -10.71
N ASP A 69 -22.97 5.71 -10.98
CA ASP A 69 -24.23 5.91 -10.27
C ASP A 69 -24.48 4.85 -9.18
N LYS A 70 -23.75 3.73 -9.25
CA LYS A 70 -23.76 2.68 -8.22
C LYS A 70 -22.34 2.18 -7.96
N VAL A 71 -22.02 1.98 -6.67
CA VAL A 71 -20.72 1.49 -6.21
C VAL A 71 -20.93 0.36 -5.21
N ARG A 72 -20.32 -0.81 -5.47
CA ARG A 72 -20.24 -1.90 -4.50
C ARG A 72 -18.82 -1.95 -3.93
N ILE A 73 -18.76 -1.91 -2.61
CA ILE A 73 -17.51 -1.97 -1.81
C ILE A 73 -17.46 -3.36 -1.20
N VAL A 74 -16.73 -4.27 -1.82
CA VAL A 74 -16.58 -5.67 -1.39
C VAL A 74 -15.27 -5.79 -0.64
N VAL A 75 -15.33 -6.07 0.64
CA VAL A 75 -14.15 -5.98 1.52
C VAL A 75 -14.11 -7.09 2.56
N SER A 76 -12.89 -7.45 3.02
CA SER A 76 -12.73 -8.38 4.14
C SER A 76 -13.32 -7.81 5.45
N GLY A 77 -13.73 -8.68 6.35
CA GLY A 77 -14.24 -8.30 7.67
C GLY A 77 -13.23 -7.45 8.47
N ASN A 78 -11.94 -7.69 8.29
CA ASN A 78 -10.88 -6.90 8.90
C ASN A 78 -10.91 -5.44 8.43
N ILE A 79 -11.06 -5.19 7.14
CA ILE A 79 -11.18 -3.85 6.56
C ILE A 79 -12.44 -3.14 7.08
N VAL A 80 -13.58 -3.83 7.14
CA VAL A 80 -14.82 -3.26 7.73
C VAL A 80 -14.58 -2.78 9.15
N LYS A 81 -13.99 -3.64 9.99
CA LYS A 81 -13.70 -3.34 11.39
C LYS A 81 -12.79 -2.11 11.55
N ASN A 82 -11.73 -2.05 10.77
CA ASN A 82 -10.69 -1.02 10.90
C ASN A 82 -11.13 0.34 10.34
N VAL A 83 -11.96 0.37 9.29
CA VAL A 83 -12.27 1.61 8.56
C VAL A 83 -13.56 2.28 9.01
N LYS A 84 -14.55 1.55 9.53
CA LYS A 84 -15.92 2.07 9.81
C LYS A 84 -15.99 3.37 10.62
N SER A 85 -15.02 3.63 11.50
CA SER A 85 -15.02 4.80 12.39
C SER A 85 -13.86 5.77 12.12
N VAL A 86 -13.02 5.49 11.13
CA VAL A 86 -11.84 6.29 10.81
C VAL A 86 -12.23 7.49 9.96
N ILE A 87 -11.73 8.68 10.32
CA ILE A 87 -11.88 9.89 9.53
C ILE A 87 -11.01 9.75 8.27
N VAL A 88 -11.62 9.97 7.12
CA VAL A 88 -10.94 9.97 5.83
C VAL A 88 -10.40 11.37 5.54
N PRO A 89 -9.10 11.54 5.25
CA PRO A 89 -8.55 12.84 4.88
C PRO A 89 -9.28 13.47 3.68
N ASN A 90 -9.30 14.81 3.62
CA ASN A 90 -9.88 15.56 2.50
C ASN A 90 -11.35 15.24 2.18
N THR A 91 -12.16 14.89 3.21
CA THR A 91 -13.59 14.58 3.05
C THR A 91 -14.51 15.51 3.87
N GLY A 92 -13.97 16.55 4.51
CA GLY A 92 -14.75 17.34 5.47
C GLY A 92 -15.09 16.55 6.75
N ASN A 93 -14.14 15.77 7.28
CA ASN A 93 -14.25 14.95 8.49
C ASN A 93 -15.25 13.77 8.36
N ARG A 94 -15.55 13.31 7.17
CA ARG A 94 -16.39 12.12 6.97
C ARG A 94 -15.62 10.84 7.30
N LYS A 95 -16.37 9.81 7.71
CA LYS A 95 -15.80 8.55 8.19
C LYS A 95 -16.27 7.37 7.33
N GLY A 96 -15.46 6.31 7.37
CA GLY A 96 -15.86 4.98 6.91
C GLY A 96 -15.64 4.71 5.43
N LEU A 97 -16.02 3.51 5.04
CA LEU A 97 -15.75 2.93 3.73
C LEU A 97 -16.36 3.73 2.58
N THR A 98 -17.62 4.15 2.76
CA THR A 98 -18.35 4.93 1.73
C THR A 98 -17.68 6.27 1.46
N ALA A 99 -17.26 6.99 2.52
CA ALA A 99 -16.56 8.26 2.37
C ALA A 99 -15.23 8.09 1.65
N ALA A 100 -14.49 7.03 1.98
CA ALA A 100 -13.21 6.69 1.33
C ALA A 100 -13.38 6.38 -0.17
N ALA A 101 -14.33 5.52 -0.51
CA ALA A 101 -14.63 5.19 -1.90
C ALA A 101 -15.11 6.43 -2.68
N ALA A 102 -16.03 7.21 -2.11
CA ALA A 102 -16.61 8.37 -2.77
C ALA A 102 -15.57 9.45 -3.09
N ILE A 103 -14.66 9.77 -2.15
CA ILE A 103 -13.63 10.78 -2.41
C ILE A 103 -12.59 10.29 -3.44
N GLY A 104 -12.24 8.99 -3.41
CA GLY A 104 -11.38 8.37 -4.41
C GLY A 104 -12.00 8.45 -5.83
N ILE A 105 -13.29 8.18 -5.95
CA ILE A 105 -14.02 8.29 -7.22
C ILE A 105 -14.10 9.74 -7.69
N LEU A 106 -14.46 10.66 -6.80
CA LEU A 106 -14.80 12.04 -7.17
C LEU A 106 -13.56 12.88 -7.52
N GLY A 107 -12.44 12.66 -6.83
CA GLY A 107 -11.25 13.50 -6.97
C GLY A 107 -9.91 12.78 -6.82
N GLY A 108 -9.91 11.44 -6.73
CA GLY A 108 -8.68 10.67 -6.60
C GLY A 108 -7.85 10.65 -7.88
N ASP A 109 -6.53 10.70 -7.70
CA ASP A 109 -5.54 10.46 -8.76
C ASP A 109 -5.11 8.98 -8.69
N GLU A 110 -5.55 8.16 -9.63
CA GLU A 110 -5.28 6.72 -9.69
C GLU A 110 -3.80 6.38 -9.92
N GLN A 111 -2.95 7.36 -10.24
CA GLN A 111 -1.51 7.16 -10.40
C GLN A 111 -0.73 7.44 -9.11
N ALA A 112 -1.39 8.02 -8.09
CA ALA A 112 -0.72 8.50 -6.88
C ALA A 112 -0.76 7.49 -5.71
N GLU A 113 -1.26 6.27 -5.92
CA GLU A 113 -1.31 5.18 -4.92
C GLU A 113 -1.85 5.66 -3.55
N LEU A 114 -1.04 5.59 -2.47
CA LEU A 114 -1.46 6.03 -1.13
C LEU A 114 -1.50 7.57 -0.96
N GLU A 115 -1.15 8.32 -1.97
CA GLU A 115 -1.36 9.77 -2.05
C GLU A 115 -2.55 10.14 -2.95
N VAL A 116 -3.36 9.16 -3.33
CA VAL A 116 -4.50 9.27 -4.26
C VAL A 116 -5.42 10.47 -4.00
N ILE A 117 -5.64 10.85 -2.75
CA ILE A 117 -6.49 11.98 -2.37
C ILE A 117 -5.72 13.19 -1.84
N SER A 118 -4.38 13.22 -1.99
CA SER A 118 -3.54 14.33 -1.49
C SER A 118 -3.87 15.67 -2.13
N ARG A 119 -4.22 15.66 -3.41
CA ARG A 119 -4.45 16.85 -4.25
C ARG A 119 -5.92 17.13 -4.51
N VAL A 120 -6.83 16.53 -3.72
CA VAL A 120 -8.27 16.79 -3.88
C VAL A 120 -8.59 18.25 -3.64
N SER A 121 -9.25 18.89 -4.61
CA SER A 121 -9.59 20.30 -4.53
C SER A 121 -10.70 20.57 -3.51
N ARG A 122 -10.73 21.80 -2.97
CA ARG A 122 -11.80 22.24 -2.08
C ARG A 122 -13.18 22.12 -2.74
N GLU A 123 -13.28 22.45 -4.03
CA GLU A 123 -14.52 22.31 -4.80
C GLU A 123 -15.00 20.85 -4.85
N THR A 124 -14.09 19.88 -5.00
CA THR A 124 -14.42 18.45 -4.96
C THR A 124 -14.95 18.04 -3.58
N ILE A 125 -14.32 18.53 -2.51
CA ILE A 125 -14.78 18.25 -1.13
C ILE A 125 -16.19 18.83 -0.90
N GLU A 126 -16.48 20.01 -1.43
CA GLU A 126 -17.80 20.65 -1.33
C GLU A 126 -18.89 19.90 -2.13
N LYS A 127 -18.52 19.20 -3.21
CA LYS A 127 -19.43 18.35 -4.01
C LYS A 127 -19.67 16.96 -3.39
N LEU A 128 -18.80 16.51 -2.49
CA LEU A 128 -18.87 15.16 -1.93
C LEU A 128 -20.23 14.82 -1.26
N PRO A 129 -20.86 15.70 -0.47
CA PRO A 129 -22.20 15.41 0.09
C PRO A 129 -23.25 15.11 -0.98
N ALA A 130 -23.35 15.96 -1.99
CA ALA A 130 -24.31 15.78 -3.07
C ALA A 130 -24.04 14.50 -3.88
N TYR A 131 -22.78 14.15 -4.08
CA TYR A 131 -22.41 12.90 -4.74
C TYR A 131 -22.79 11.67 -3.92
N LEU A 132 -22.58 11.71 -2.61
CA LEU A 132 -22.98 10.63 -1.69
C LEU A 132 -24.50 10.42 -1.68
N ASP A 133 -25.28 11.50 -1.75
CA ASP A 133 -26.75 11.43 -1.78
C ASP A 133 -27.30 10.92 -3.12
N ALA A 134 -26.59 11.22 -4.22
CA ALA A 134 -27.02 10.84 -5.58
C ALA A 134 -26.55 9.44 -6.01
N THR A 135 -25.58 8.85 -5.32
CA THR A 135 -24.95 7.58 -5.71
C THR A 135 -25.33 6.47 -4.73
N THR A 136 -25.69 5.31 -5.26
CA THR A 136 -25.97 4.13 -4.43
C THR A 136 -24.67 3.44 -4.02
N PHE A 137 -24.41 3.36 -2.72
CA PHE A 137 -23.28 2.61 -2.16
C PHE A 137 -23.77 1.36 -1.43
N GLU A 138 -23.16 0.22 -1.75
CA GLU A 138 -23.43 -1.06 -1.11
C GLU A 138 -22.12 -1.62 -0.53
N ILE A 139 -22.11 -1.95 0.77
CA ILE A 139 -20.96 -2.58 1.43
C ILE A 139 -21.23 -4.08 1.57
N VAL A 140 -20.35 -4.90 1.03
CA VAL A 140 -20.46 -6.36 1.02
C VAL A 140 -19.24 -6.96 1.71
N PRO A 141 -19.37 -7.42 2.98
CA PRO A 141 -18.29 -8.15 3.64
C PRO A 141 -18.06 -9.51 2.98
N VAL A 142 -16.80 -9.91 2.84
CA VAL A 142 -16.39 -11.21 2.27
C VAL A 142 -15.26 -11.83 3.06
N GLU A 143 -15.15 -13.16 2.95
CA GLU A 143 -14.03 -13.94 3.50
C GLU A 143 -13.41 -14.77 2.36
N ARG A 144 -12.31 -14.27 1.81
CA ARG A 144 -11.60 -14.89 0.67
C ARG A 144 -10.17 -15.30 1.04
N GLY A 145 -9.88 -15.41 2.35
CA GLY A 145 -8.57 -15.82 2.87
C GLY A 145 -7.52 -14.72 3.02
N PHE A 146 -7.82 -13.47 2.63
CA PHE A 146 -6.92 -12.33 2.80
C PHE A 146 -7.41 -11.40 3.91
N LEU A 147 -6.50 -10.99 4.81
CA LEU A 147 -6.80 -9.98 5.83
C LEU A 147 -7.09 -8.62 5.21
N LEU A 148 -6.35 -8.27 4.16
CA LEU A 148 -6.60 -7.11 3.31
C LEU A 148 -7.13 -7.61 1.96
N ASP A 149 -8.41 -7.40 1.73
CA ASP A 149 -9.12 -7.67 0.47
C ASP A 149 -10.10 -6.52 0.23
N ILE A 150 -9.89 -5.77 -0.83
CA ILE A 150 -10.69 -4.62 -1.23
C ILE A 150 -11.01 -4.77 -2.70
N GLU A 151 -12.29 -4.86 -3.04
CA GLU A 151 -12.76 -4.87 -4.42
C GLU A 151 -13.83 -3.80 -4.58
N ILE A 152 -13.63 -2.91 -5.53
CA ILE A 152 -14.57 -1.84 -5.84
C ILE A 152 -15.16 -2.09 -7.23
N ILE A 153 -16.48 -2.18 -7.27
CA ILE A 153 -17.25 -2.32 -8.52
C ILE A 153 -18.01 -1.03 -8.74
N CYS A 154 -17.63 -0.30 -9.76
CA CYS A 154 -18.29 0.91 -10.23
C CYS A 154 -19.22 0.58 -11.40
N SER A 155 -20.46 1.07 -11.35
CA SER A 155 -21.45 0.89 -12.42
C SER A 155 -22.03 2.23 -12.85
N ARG A 156 -22.31 2.37 -14.16
CA ARG A 156 -22.99 3.50 -14.76
C ARG A 156 -23.85 3.01 -15.93
N GLY A 157 -25.17 3.01 -15.75
CA GLY A 157 -26.06 2.39 -16.70
C GLY A 157 -25.75 0.90 -16.87
N THR A 158 -25.36 0.50 -18.08
CA THR A 158 -24.95 -0.89 -18.41
C THR A 158 -23.46 -1.15 -18.26
N ASP A 159 -22.65 -0.09 -18.13
CA ASP A 159 -21.20 -0.22 -17.99
C ASP A 159 -20.81 -0.54 -16.56
N THR A 160 -19.83 -1.43 -16.43
CA THR A 160 -19.25 -1.82 -15.14
C THR A 160 -17.73 -1.84 -15.22
N ALA A 161 -17.09 -1.46 -14.13
CA ALA A 161 -15.65 -1.65 -13.96
C ALA A 161 -15.34 -2.12 -12.55
N THR A 162 -14.34 -2.97 -12.43
CA THR A 162 -13.90 -3.55 -11.16
C THR A 162 -12.42 -3.30 -11.00
N ALA A 163 -12.00 -2.95 -9.79
CA ALA A 163 -10.61 -3.01 -9.36
C ALA A 163 -10.53 -3.80 -8.04
N ARG A 164 -9.45 -4.54 -7.82
CA ARG A 164 -9.25 -5.31 -6.59
C ARG A 164 -7.81 -5.22 -6.10
N ILE A 165 -7.67 -5.00 -4.79
CA ILE A 165 -6.42 -4.99 -4.04
C ILE A 165 -6.43 -6.15 -3.04
N VAL A 166 -5.31 -6.87 -2.91
CA VAL A 166 -5.13 -7.88 -1.84
C VAL A 166 -3.72 -7.81 -1.25
N GLN A 167 -3.60 -8.25 0.00
CA GLN A 167 -2.35 -8.41 0.76
C GLN A 167 -1.69 -7.09 1.15
N GLU A 168 -1.32 -6.25 0.19
CA GLU A 168 -0.69 -4.94 0.41
C GLU A 168 -1.59 -3.80 -0.10
N HIS A 169 -1.53 -2.63 0.53
CA HIS A 169 -2.45 -1.51 0.30
C HIS A 169 -2.42 -0.93 -1.12
N THR A 170 -1.35 -1.16 -1.88
CA THR A 170 -1.19 -0.71 -3.27
C THR A 170 -1.19 -1.84 -4.29
N ASN A 171 -1.31 -3.10 -3.84
CA ASN A 171 -1.21 -4.26 -4.70
C ASN A 171 -2.51 -4.51 -5.48
N ILE A 172 -2.73 -3.78 -6.55
CA ILE A 172 -3.80 -4.07 -7.51
C ILE A 172 -3.53 -5.43 -8.15
N ILE A 173 -4.48 -6.34 -8.06
CA ILE A 173 -4.41 -7.67 -8.68
C ILE A 173 -5.38 -7.85 -9.84
N LEU A 174 -6.41 -7.03 -9.93
CA LEU A 174 -7.41 -7.10 -10.99
C LEU A 174 -7.89 -5.70 -11.36
N VAL A 175 -8.00 -5.44 -12.66
CA VAL A 175 -8.79 -4.37 -13.24
C VAL A 175 -9.59 -4.96 -14.40
N GLU A 176 -10.90 -4.77 -14.38
CA GLU A 176 -11.81 -5.29 -15.39
C GLU A 176 -12.79 -4.21 -15.83
N LYS A 177 -13.22 -4.25 -17.10
CA LYS A 177 -14.32 -3.43 -17.63
C LYS A 177 -15.25 -4.29 -18.50
N ASN A 178 -16.53 -4.29 -18.19
CA ASN A 178 -17.57 -4.99 -18.96
C ASN A 178 -17.22 -6.48 -19.26
N GLY A 179 -16.67 -7.18 -18.26
CA GLY A 179 -16.23 -8.58 -18.39
C GLY A 179 -14.89 -8.76 -19.12
N THR A 180 -14.25 -7.67 -19.56
CA THR A 180 -12.91 -7.74 -20.16
C THR A 180 -11.86 -7.41 -19.14
N VAL A 181 -10.94 -8.33 -18.88
CA VAL A 181 -9.79 -8.13 -17.98
C VAL A 181 -8.79 -7.20 -18.66
N LEU A 182 -8.54 -6.05 -18.03
CA LEU A 182 -7.56 -5.05 -18.47
C LEU A 182 -6.20 -5.26 -17.81
N TYR A 183 -6.21 -5.75 -16.57
CA TYR A 183 -5.01 -6.10 -15.82
C TYR A 183 -5.32 -7.24 -14.86
N HIS A 184 -4.41 -8.21 -14.77
CA HIS A 184 -4.46 -9.31 -13.82
C HIS A 184 -3.06 -9.69 -13.33
N LYS A 185 -2.97 -9.94 -12.02
CA LYS A 185 -1.78 -10.48 -11.36
C LYS A 185 -2.25 -11.49 -10.32
N ASP A 186 -1.67 -12.68 -10.31
CA ASP A 186 -1.98 -13.65 -9.26
C ASP A 186 -1.48 -13.14 -7.89
N PRO A 187 -2.28 -13.28 -6.82
CA PRO A 187 -1.80 -13.04 -5.47
C PRO A 187 -0.55 -13.87 -5.23
N GLN A 188 0.49 -13.26 -4.71
CA GLN A 188 1.68 -14.03 -4.35
C GLN A 188 1.31 -14.93 -3.16
N PRO A 189 1.78 -16.20 -3.11
CA PRO A 189 1.74 -16.95 -1.86
C PRO A 189 2.33 -16.05 -0.77
N GLU A 190 1.74 -16.04 0.42
CA GLU A 190 2.43 -15.48 1.59
C GLU A 190 3.71 -16.31 1.76
N LEU A 191 4.75 -15.91 1.05
CA LEU A 191 6.09 -16.35 1.37
C LEU A 191 6.30 -15.87 2.79
N ALA A 192 6.52 -16.81 3.71
CA ALA A 192 7.09 -16.46 4.99
C ALA A 192 8.20 -15.48 4.68
N ASP A 193 8.08 -14.23 5.18
CA ASP A 193 9.02 -13.18 4.83
C ASP A 193 10.37 -13.64 5.41
N ASP A 194 11.14 -14.34 4.59
CA ASP A 194 12.41 -14.99 4.95
C ASP A 194 13.38 -13.96 5.56
N ASP A 195 13.13 -12.70 5.25
CA ASP A 195 13.86 -11.58 5.78
C ASP A 195 13.45 -11.26 7.24
N SER A 196 12.18 -11.44 7.65
CA SER A 196 11.73 -11.16 9.02
C SER A 196 12.20 -12.21 10.02
N GLU A 197 12.39 -13.46 9.60
CA GLU A 197 12.94 -14.53 10.45
C GLU A 197 14.37 -14.24 10.93
N HIS A 198 15.10 -13.40 10.18
CA HIS A 198 16.47 -12.99 10.52
C HIS A 198 16.53 -11.72 11.37
N LEU A 199 15.40 -11.06 11.64
CA LEU A 199 15.33 -9.90 12.52
C LEU A 199 15.37 -10.35 13.98
N SER A 200 16.27 -9.77 14.75
CA SER A 200 16.32 -9.92 16.20
C SER A 200 16.36 -8.54 16.85
N LEU A 201 15.81 -8.43 18.07
CA LEU A 201 15.90 -7.16 18.84
C LEU A 201 17.35 -6.70 19.02
N ARG A 202 18.26 -7.64 19.23
CA ARG A 202 19.69 -7.34 19.33
C ARG A 202 20.25 -6.78 18.01
N GLY A 203 19.88 -7.38 16.89
CA GLY A 203 20.33 -6.93 15.57
C GLY A 203 19.78 -5.56 15.20
N ILE A 204 18.51 -5.27 15.56
CA ILE A 204 17.92 -3.94 15.37
C ILE A 204 18.65 -2.89 16.23
N TYR A 205 18.93 -3.23 17.49
CA TYR A 205 19.69 -2.34 18.39
C TYR A 205 21.10 -2.05 17.85
N ASP A 206 21.82 -3.08 17.44
CA ASP A 206 23.17 -2.94 16.90
C ASP A 206 23.17 -2.12 15.59
N PHE A 207 22.15 -2.29 14.74
CA PHE A 207 21.92 -1.47 13.55
C PHE A 207 21.74 0.01 13.92
N VAL A 208 20.85 0.34 14.85
CA VAL A 208 20.60 1.74 15.26
C VAL A 208 21.86 2.42 15.81
N GLN A 209 22.72 1.67 16.52
CA GLN A 209 23.95 2.21 17.11
C GLN A 209 25.06 2.47 16.08
N SER A 210 24.98 1.88 14.90
CA SER A 210 26.15 1.79 14.01
C SER A 210 25.83 2.03 12.51
N CYS A 211 24.54 2.20 12.15
CA CYS A 211 24.19 2.52 10.77
C CYS A 211 24.69 3.93 10.40
N ASP A 212 25.13 4.11 9.16
CA ASP A 212 25.39 5.43 8.63
C ASP A 212 24.04 6.14 8.40
N LEU A 213 23.90 7.33 8.95
CA LEU A 213 22.70 8.15 8.75
C LEU A 213 22.44 8.45 7.26
N ALA A 214 23.49 8.52 6.45
CA ALA A 214 23.37 8.73 5.02
C ALA A 214 22.59 7.60 4.31
N ASP A 215 22.61 6.38 4.85
CA ASP A 215 21.90 5.24 4.29
C ASP A 215 20.38 5.29 4.53
N ILE A 216 19.95 5.95 5.61
CA ILE A 216 18.53 6.02 6.03
C ILE A 216 17.92 7.41 5.90
N ALA A 217 18.72 8.49 5.85
CA ALA A 217 18.23 9.86 5.75
C ALA A 217 17.23 10.06 4.60
N PRO A 218 17.46 9.58 3.36
CA PRO A 218 16.50 9.76 2.28
C PRO A 218 15.14 9.09 2.54
N LEU A 219 15.11 8.02 3.34
CA LEU A 219 13.86 7.32 3.70
C LEU A 219 13.09 8.11 4.75
N LEU A 220 13.79 8.69 5.74
CA LEU A 220 13.19 9.50 6.80
C LEU A 220 12.71 10.86 6.27
N GLU A 221 13.48 11.51 5.41
CA GLU A 221 13.12 12.78 4.78
C GLU A 221 11.80 12.67 4.01
N ARG A 222 11.57 11.55 3.31
CA ARG A 222 10.29 11.30 2.62
C ARG A 222 9.09 11.19 3.57
N GLN A 223 9.31 10.87 4.85
CA GLN A 223 8.23 10.79 5.86
C GLN A 223 7.94 12.14 6.52
N ILE A 224 8.85 13.11 6.42
CA ILE A 224 8.76 14.43 7.06
C ILE A 224 8.20 15.48 6.09
N ALA A 225 8.39 15.28 4.78
CA ALA A 225 7.92 16.19 3.73
C ALA A 225 6.41 16.13 3.55
#